data_35d2c89ccb4ee70fbfe8e0b02faa115d
#
_entry.id   35d2c89ccb4ee70fbfe8e0b02faa115d
#
_cell.length_a   1.000
_cell.length_b   1.000
_cell.length_c   1.000
_cell.angle_alpha   90.00
_cell.angle_beta   90.00
_cell.angle_gamma   90.00
#
_symmetry.space_group_name_H-M   'P 1'
#
loop_
_entity.id
_entity.type
_entity.pdbx_description
1 polymer ?
#
loop_
_entity_poly.entity_id
_entity_poly.type
_entity_poly.pdbx_seq_one_letter_code
_entity_poly.pdbx_strand_id
1 'polypeptide(L)'
;MGRGALIAVGDAAGTCNLLGGEGLRHALRSSDLLADVMSDERAHPQKRDALISHYSSRLRQRLGWRWGISGRLARRTWWGLDAPRADRRMLRLIEGLSRQADAEDLSQLLFDYRFERYGPRLLPYLI
;
A
#
# COMPACT_ATOMS: atom_id res chain seq x y z
N MET A 1 -12.17 5.84 -7.60
CA MET A 1 -11.25 5.08 -8.43
C MET A 1 -11.72 4.93 -9.88
N GLY A 2 -12.75 5.61 -10.28
CA GLY A 2 -13.20 5.68 -11.65
C GLY A 2 -14.17 6.84 -11.87
N ARG A 3 -14.32 7.26 -13.12
CA ARG A 3 -15.27 8.31 -13.52
C ARG A 3 -15.77 8.03 -14.92
N GLY A 4 -17.08 8.05 -15.10
CA GLY A 4 -17.70 7.75 -16.42
C GLY A 4 -17.37 6.33 -16.87
N ALA A 5 -16.69 6.18 -18.01
CA ALA A 5 -16.29 4.91 -18.61
C ALA A 5 -14.90 4.41 -18.15
N LEU A 6 -14.17 5.18 -17.35
CA LEU A 6 -12.80 4.87 -16.95
C LEU A 6 -12.76 4.31 -15.54
N ILE A 7 -12.04 3.19 -15.35
CA ILE A 7 -11.72 2.63 -14.04
C ILE A 7 -10.20 2.56 -13.94
N ALA A 8 -9.66 3.10 -12.85
CA ALA A 8 -8.23 3.11 -12.60
C ALA A 8 -7.80 1.84 -11.86
N VAL A 9 -6.63 1.31 -12.22
CA VAL A 9 -5.94 0.20 -11.55
C VAL A 9 -4.50 0.60 -11.23
N GLY A 10 -3.81 -0.15 -10.41
CA GLY A 10 -2.42 0.10 -10.06
C GLY A 10 -2.20 1.48 -9.46
N ASP A 11 -1.11 2.11 -9.84
CA ASP A 11 -0.70 3.41 -9.31
C ASP A 11 -1.72 4.51 -9.61
N ALA A 12 -2.42 4.44 -10.75
CA ALA A 12 -3.53 5.34 -11.07
C ALA A 12 -4.71 5.21 -10.10
N ALA A 13 -4.90 4.06 -9.46
CA ALA A 13 -5.85 3.84 -8.37
C ALA A 13 -5.29 4.13 -6.98
N GLY A 14 -4.05 4.63 -6.89
CA GLY A 14 -3.36 4.91 -5.64
C GLY A 14 -2.91 3.64 -4.90
N THR A 15 -2.59 2.56 -5.62
CA THR A 15 -2.15 1.30 -5.01
C THR A 15 -0.63 1.14 -4.93
N CYS A 16 0.16 2.18 -5.23
CA CYS A 16 1.59 2.18 -4.94
C CYS A 16 1.82 2.33 -3.43
N ASN A 17 2.58 1.43 -2.82
CA ASN A 17 3.01 1.59 -1.45
C ASN A 17 4.26 2.47 -1.39
N LEU A 18 4.09 3.68 -0.89
CA LEU A 18 5.16 4.67 -0.83
C LEU A 18 6.20 4.38 0.26
N LEU A 19 5.92 3.52 1.24
CA LEU A 19 6.87 3.18 2.29
C LEU A 19 7.98 2.26 1.77
N GLY A 20 7.61 1.22 1.02
CA GLY A 20 8.54 0.25 0.43
C GLY A 20 8.81 0.46 -1.06
N GLY A 21 8.21 1.48 -1.70
CA GLY A 21 8.31 1.68 -3.15
C GLY A 21 7.65 0.56 -3.97
N GLU A 22 6.71 -0.19 -3.37
CA GLU A 22 6.11 -1.36 -3.99
C GLU A 22 4.83 -1.00 -4.75
N GLY A 23 4.89 -1.00 -6.09
CA GLY A 23 3.74 -0.74 -6.95
C GLY A 23 3.30 -1.96 -7.77
N LEU A 24 4.26 -2.72 -8.33
CA LEU A 24 3.97 -3.78 -9.31
C LEU A 24 3.02 -4.86 -8.79
N ARG A 25 3.29 -5.43 -7.63
CA ARG A 25 2.43 -6.46 -7.02
C ARG A 25 1.02 -5.96 -6.76
N HIS A 26 0.89 -4.72 -6.31
CA HIS A 26 -0.42 -4.10 -6.06
C HIS A 26 -1.13 -3.72 -7.35
N ALA A 27 -0.40 -3.33 -8.40
CA ALA A 27 -0.97 -3.10 -9.72
C ALA A 27 -1.59 -4.39 -10.27
N LEU A 28 -0.85 -5.50 -10.26
CA LEU A 28 -1.36 -6.81 -10.68
C LEU A 28 -2.60 -7.21 -9.85
N ARG A 29 -2.52 -7.16 -8.52
CA ARG A 29 -3.64 -7.52 -7.63
C ARG A 29 -4.89 -6.65 -7.84
N SER A 30 -4.72 -5.37 -8.15
CA SER A 30 -5.86 -4.48 -8.42
C SER A 30 -6.49 -4.77 -9.78
N SER A 31 -5.68 -5.17 -10.77
CA SER A 31 -6.16 -5.58 -12.09
C SER A 31 -6.92 -6.90 -12.04
N ASP A 32 -6.38 -7.91 -11.34
CA ASP A 32 -7.06 -9.19 -11.10
C ASP A 32 -8.41 -8.97 -10.41
N LEU A 33 -8.43 -8.13 -9.37
CA LEU A 33 -9.66 -7.81 -8.65
C LEU A 33 -10.70 -7.12 -9.55
N LEU A 34 -10.25 -6.23 -10.46
CA LEU A 34 -11.15 -5.61 -11.41
C LEU A 34 -11.70 -6.64 -12.41
N ALA A 35 -10.86 -7.55 -12.88
CA ALA A 35 -11.28 -8.64 -13.78
C ALA A 35 -12.33 -9.54 -13.12
N ASP A 36 -12.15 -9.91 -11.85
CA ASP A 36 -13.12 -10.67 -11.06
C ASP A 36 -14.46 -9.92 -10.99
N VAL A 37 -14.43 -8.65 -10.58
CA VAL A 37 -15.63 -7.81 -10.47
C VAL A 37 -16.35 -7.66 -11.81
N MET A 38 -15.61 -7.50 -12.90
CA MET A 38 -16.19 -7.41 -14.26
C MET A 38 -16.78 -8.76 -14.74
N SER A 39 -16.22 -9.87 -14.30
CA SER A 39 -16.74 -11.21 -14.61
C SER A 39 -18.06 -11.45 -13.86
N ASP A 40 -18.13 -11.07 -12.59
CA ASP A 40 -19.36 -11.11 -11.79
C ASP A 40 -20.45 -10.23 -12.42
N GLU A 41 -20.07 -9.05 -12.94
CA GLU A 41 -20.99 -8.12 -13.59
C GLU A 41 -21.59 -8.66 -14.89
N ARG A 42 -20.83 -9.44 -15.68
CA ARG A 42 -21.36 -10.10 -16.90
C ARG A 42 -22.46 -11.11 -16.56
N ALA A 43 -22.36 -11.75 -15.41
CA ALA A 43 -23.38 -12.68 -14.92
C ALA A 43 -24.62 -11.94 -14.36
N HIS A 44 -24.42 -10.75 -13.79
CA HIS A 44 -25.47 -9.96 -13.13
C HIS A 44 -25.31 -8.47 -13.47
N PRO A 45 -25.76 -8.03 -14.67
CA PRO A 45 -25.54 -6.67 -15.15
C PRO A 45 -26.08 -5.62 -14.17
N GLN A 46 -25.21 -4.77 -13.68
CA GLN A 46 -25.52 -3.66 -12.79
C GLN A 46 -25.26 -2.32 -13.49
N LYS A 47 -25.70 -1.24 -12.86
CA LYS A 47 -25.34 0.09 -13.35
C LYS A 47 -23.84 0.33 -13.15
N ARG A 48 -23.19 1.00 -14.11
CA ARG A 48 -21.73 1.28 -14.12
C ARG A 48 -21.21 1.88 -12.81
N ASP A 49 -21.97 2.79 -12.19
CA ASP A 49 -21.58 3.39 -10.91
C ASP A 49 -21.57 2.35 -9.77
N ALA A 50 -22.43 1.34 -9.84
CA ALA A 50 -22.41 0.22 -8.92
C ALA A 50 -21.15 -0.64 -9.11
N LEU A 51 -20.72 -0.90 -10.35
CA LEU A 51 -19.47 -1.58 -10.65
C LEU A 51 -18.26 -0.85 -10.06
N ILE A 52 -18.15 0.47 -10.30
CA ILE A 52 -17.07 1.30 -9.76
C ILE A 52 -17.08 1.27 -8.22
N SER A 53 -18.25 1.39 -7.64
CA SER A 53 -18.43 1.34 -6.18
C SER A 53 -18.05 -0.02 -5.60
N HIS A 54 -18.48 -1.10 -6.23
CA HIS A 54 -18.16 -2.48 -5.85
C HIS A 54 -16.64 -2.74 -5.93
N TYR A 55 -16.01 -2.43 -7.05
CA TYR A 55 -14.56 -2.54 -7.21
C TYR A 55 -13.81 -1.72 -6.13
N SER A 56 -14.19 -0.46 -5.94
CA SER A 56 -13.56 0.43 -4.97
C SER A 56 -13.70 -0.07 -3.53
N SER A 57 -14.84 -0.66 -3.19
CA SER A 57 -15.09 -1.25 -1.88
C SER A 57 -14.21 -2.49 -1.65
N ARG A 58 -14.20 -3.42 -2.61
CA ARG A 58 -13.39 -4.64 -2.54
C ARG A 58 -11.89 -4.33 -2.50
N LEU A 59 -11.44 -3.34 -3.27
CA LEU A 59 -10.04 -2.91 -3.25
C LEU A 59 -9.63 -2.35 -1.88
N ARG A 60 -10.44 -1.46 -1.29
CA ARG A 60 -10.19 -0.94 0.07
C ARG A 60 -10.17 -2.06 1.12
N GLN A 61 -11.09 -3.00 1.03
CA GLN A 61 -11.14 -4.15 1.94
C GLN A 61 -9.88 -5.02 1.81
N ARG A 62 -9.41 -5.27 0.58
CA ARG A 62 -8.23 -6.08 0.31
C ARG A 62 -6.93 -5.41 0.74
N LEU A 63 -6.81 -4.10 0.60
CA LEU A 63 -5.67 -3.32 1.08
C LEU A 63 -5.62 -3.28 2.62
N GLY A 64 -6.79 -3.23 3.28
CA GLY A 64 -6.92 -3.31 4.72
C GLY A 64 -6.37 -2.11 5.48
N TRP A 65 -6.47 -2.17 6.81
CA TRP A 65 -6.04 -1.08 7.72
C TRP A 65 -4.52 -0.84 7.71
N ARG A 66 -3.73 -1.91 7.48
CA ARG A 66 -2.27 -1.81 7.40
C ARG A 66 -1.80 -0.91 6.26
N TRP A 67 -2.52 -0.90 5.14
CA TRP A 67 -2.28 0.03 4.04
C TRP A 67 -2.40 1.49 4.47
N GLY A 68 -3.41 1.83 5.24
CA GLY A 68 -3.58 3.17 5.78
C GLY A 68 -2.45 3.60 6.70
N ILE A 69 -1.92 2.67 7.52
CA ILE A 69 -0.75 2.92 8.37
C ILE A 69 0.49 3.13 7.50
N SER A 70 0.76 2.26 6.52
CA SER A 70 1.94 2.39 5.66
C SER A 70 1.95 3.73 4.93
N GLY A 71 0.81 4.20 4.43
CA GLY A 71 0.70 5.51 3.79
C GLY A 71 0.94 6.69 4.74
N ARG A 72 0.53 6.59 6.01
CA ARG A 72 0.85 7.61 7.03
C ARG A 72 2.33 7.63 7.38
N LEU A 73 2.93 6.45 7.55
CA LEU A 73 4.37 6.31 7.80
C LEU A 73 5.19 6.85 6.64
N ALA A 74 4.85 6.51 5.40
CA ALA A 74 5.53 7.00 4.22
C ALA A 74 5.51 8.54 4.15
N ARG A 75 4.33 9.16 4.37
CA ARG A 75 4.23 10.61 4.42
C ARG A 75 5.10 11.23 5.50
N ARG A 76 5.16 10.63 6.69
CA ARG A 76 5.98 11.13 7.79
C ARG A 76 7.47 10.93 7.55
N THR A 77 7.85 9.89 6.83
CA THR A 77 9.25 9.52 6.62
C THR A 77 9.89 10.24 5.44
N TRP A 78 9.13 10.37 4.33
CA TRP A 78 9.67 10.88 3.07
C TRP A 78 9.14 12.25 2.68
N TRP A 79 7.86 12.51 2.91
CA TRP A 79 7.18 13.68 2.35
C TRP A 79 7.44 14.93 3.17
N GLY A 80 7.81 16.02 2.49
CA GLY A 80 8.03 17.30 3.13
C GLY A 80 9.37 17.42 3.85
N LEU A 81 10.26 16.45 3.70
CA LEU A 81 11.64 16.52 4.18
C LEU A 81 12.56 16.95 3.03
N ASP A 82 13.55 17.78 3.37
CA ASP A 82 14.69 17.97 2.49
C ASP A 82 15.48 16.64 2.34
N ALA A 83 16.16 16.46 1.20
CA ALA A 83 16.89 15.22 0.91
C ALA A 83 17.84 14.80 2.05
N PRO A 84 18.67 15.68 2.66
CA PRO A 84 19.57 15.28 3.74
C PRO A 84 18.87 14.77 5.01
N ARG A 85 17.65 15.26 5.29
CA ARG A 85 16.86 14.76 6.44
C ARG A 85 16.19 13.43 6.14
N ALA A 86 15.69 13.26 4.91
CA ALA A 86 15.13 11.99 4.45
C ALA A 86 16.20 10.90 4.47
N ASP A 87 17.40 11.18 3.97
CA ASP A 87 18.54 10.25 3.97
C ASP A 87 18.95 9.83 5.37
N ARG A 88 19.07 10.79 6.30
CA ARG A 88 19.40 10.46 7.69
C ARG A 88 18.34 9.59 8.37
N ARG A 89 17.06 9.82 8.08
CA ARG A 89 15.98 8.97 8.61
C ARG A 89 15.99 7.58 7.99
N MET A 90 16.26 7.49 6.70
CA MET A 90 16.41 6.20 6.02
C MET A 90 17.54 5.39 6.63
N LEU A 91 18.73 6.00 6.79
CA LEU A 91 19.88 5.32 7.37
C LEU A 91 19.60 4.82 8.79
N ARG A 92 18.99 5.64 9.64
CA ARG A 92 18.59 5.21 10.99
C ARG A 92 17.60 4.05 10.95
N LEU A 93 16.60 4.10 10.07
CA LEU A 93 15.61 3.03 9.92
C LEU A 93 16.27 1.73 9.46
N ILE A 94 17.16 1.79 8.47
CA ILE A 94 17.93 0.64 7.99
C ILE A 94 18.80 0.08 9.12
N GLU A 95 19.49 0.93 9.86
CA GLU A 95 20.33 0.52 11.00
C GLU A 95 19.49 -0.17 12.09
N GLY A 96 18.33 0.39 12.43
CA GLY A 96 17.41 -0.22 13.40
C GLY A 96 16.89 -1.57 12.92
N LEU A 97 16.50 -1.68 11.66
CA LEU A 97 16.03 -2.93 11.07
C LEU A 97 17.12 -3.98 11.01
N SER A 98 18.35 -3.62 10.61
CA SER A 98 19.48 -4.56 10.50
C SER A 98 19.90 -5.16 11.84
N ARG A 99 19.62 -4.45 12.95
CA ARG A 99 19.91 -4.94 14.31
C ARG A 99 18.81 -5.82 14.91
N GLN A 100 17.58 -5.71 14.41
CA GLN A 100 16.41 -6.27 15.10
C GLN A 100 15.58 -7.22 14.24
N ALA A 101 15.85 -7.30 12.95
CA ALA A 101 15.05 -8.05 12.00
C ALA A 101 15.93 -8.91 11.09
N ASP A 102 15.53 -10.14 10.86
CA ASP A 102 16.11 -10.99 9.84
C ASP A 102 15.47 -10.73 8.45
N ALA A 103 15.90 -11.46 7.43
CA ALA A 103 15.40 -11.27 6.06
C ALA A 103 13.90 -11.58 5.93
N GLU A 104 13.39 -12.57 6.68
CA GLU A 104 11.96 -12.91 6.68
C GLU A 104 11.15 -11.82 7.36
N ASP A 105 11.63 -11.31 8.48
CA ASP A 105 11.04 -10.20 9.19
C ASP A 105 10.92 -8.95 8.32
N LEU A 106 12.00 -8.62 7.58
CA LEU A 106 12.00 -7.51 6.62
C LEU A 106 11.00 -7.72 5.49
N SER A 107 10.92 -8.93 4.97
CA SER A 107 9.94 -9.31 3.95
C SER A 107 8.51 -9.11 4.47
N GLN A 108 8.20 -9.62 5.65
CA GLN A 108 6.88 -9.46 6.26
C GLN A 108 6.53 -7.99 6.57
N LEU A 109 7.51 -7.18 6.99
CA LEU A 109 7.31 -5.77 7.26
C LEU A 109 7.04 -4.99 5.97
N LEU A 110 7.85 -5.18 4.94
CA LEU A 110 7.80 -4.39 3.70
C LEU A 110 6.68 -4.85 2.75
N PHE A 111 6.40 -6.15 2.69
CA PHE A 111 5.46 -6.71 1.73
C PHE A 111 4.09 -7.04 2.34
N ASP A 112 4.03 -7.45 3.61
CA ASP A 112 2.78 -7.77 4.30
C ASP A 112 2.36 -6.70 5.29
N TYR A 113 3.19 -5.67 5.47
CA TYR A 113 2.92 -4.51 6.35
C TYR A 113 2.63 -4.92 7.79
N ARG A 114 3.35 -5.91 8.30
CA ARG A 114 3.20 -6.39 9.68
C ARG A 114 3.89 -5.49 10.69
N PHE A 115 3.41 -4.25 10.78
CA PHE A 115 3.97 -3.22 11.68
C PHE A 115 3.78 -3.54 13.17
N GLU A 116 2.76 -4.31 13.51
CA GLU A 116 2.44 -4.68 14.87
C GLU A 116 3.59 -5.40 15.59
N ARG A 117 4.41 -6.12 14.84
CA ARG A 117 5.55 -6.87 15.40
C ARG A 117 6.74 -5.96 15.72
N TYR A 118 6.96 -4.93 14.89
CA TYR A 118 8.16 -4.08 14.97
C TYR A 118 7.86 -2.64 15.35
N GLY A 119 6.60 -2.21 15.29
CA GLY A 119 6.21 -0.82 15.50
C GLY A 119 6.81 -0.18 16.76
N PRO A 120 6.67 -0.79 17.95
CA PRO A 120 7.24 -0.24 19.17
C PRO A 120 8.78 -0.19 19.17
N ARG A 121 9.42 -1.19 18.56
CA ARG A 121 10.90 -1.30 18.52
C ARG A 121 11.53 -0.34 17.51
N LEU A 122 10.79 0.05 16.48
CA LEU A 122 11.26 0.98 15.45
C LEU A 122 11.00 2.45 15.79
N LEU A 123 10.16 2.74 16.78
CA LEU A 123 9.87 4.12 17.20
C LEU A 123 11.12 4.96 17.46
N PRO A 124 12.18 4.47 18.16
CA PRO A 124 13.39 5.25 18.41
C PRO A 124 14.14 5.65 17.13
N TYR A 125 13.95 4.92 16.05
CA TYR A 125 14.61 5.16 14.76
C TYR A 125 13.77 6.01 13.79
N LEU A 126 12.51 6.24 14.13
CA LEU A 126 11.56 7.05 13.33
C LEU A 126 11.43 8.50 13.82
N ILE A 127 11.95 8.79 15.01
CA ILE A 127 12.02 10.10 15.65
C ILE A 127 13.44 10.64 15.48
#